data_7b16850681c707fd781474049ea4aa34
#
_entry.id   7b16850681c707fd781474049ea4aa34
#
_cell.length_a   1.000
_cell.length_b   1.000
_cell.length_c   1.000
_cell.angle_alpha   90.00
_cell.angle_beta   90.00
_cell.angle_gamma   90.00
#
_symmetry.space_group_name_H-M   'P 1'
#
loop_
_entity.id
_entity.type
_entity.pdbx_description
1 polymer ?
#
loop_
_entity_poly.entity_id
_entity_poly.type
_entity_poly.pdbx_seq_one_letter_code
_entity_poly.pdbx_strand_id
1 'polypeptide(L)'
;MKKRTHKCNEISKDLIGKEISIAGWIRRRRDHGGVIFFDVRDETGLVQVVYNPELKEIFELAESCRNEFVVYSKGKVRERPEGTVNKNLISGEVEIEATELTILNTSLPLPFQLDEHSSVGEETRLKFRFLDLRRDEMQSNLRLRAKVSQVLREFLNLNDFIEIETPLLTKATPEGARDYVVPSRTFPGSFFALPQSPQLFKQTLMASGFERYYQFAKCFRDEDLRADRQPEFTQLDIESSFVDASDIMNLVTEMIKQVFKESLDIDLGDFPVLTYSEAIELYGIDKPDLRNPLTLIEVKDLFKDSDFKVFSEPANDEESRIAALSVPKGETLTRKQIDDYTEFVGNYGAKGLAYIRVEDPSKGKEGLQSPIIKFIDDEIIKKLLKVLDVKKGDIIFFGAGKRNVVNPVSYTHLTLPTK
;
A
#
# COMPACT_ATOMS: atom_id res chain seq x y z
N MET A 1 10.22 -13.17 -40.44
CA MET A 1 9.93 -13.40 -39.01
C MET A 1 8.53 -14.01 -38.89
N LYS A 2 8.38 -15.16 -38.24
CA LYS A 2 7.06 -15.77 -38.03
C LYS A 2 6.24 -14.89 -37.09
N LYS A 3 5.01 -14.54 -37.49
CA LYS A 3 4.12 -13.71 -36.68
C LYS A 3 3.10 -14.60 -35.97
N ARG A 4 2.85 -14.36 -34.69
CA ARG A 4 1.75 -15.00 -33.96
C ARG A 4 0.43 -14.47 -34.46
N THR A 5 -0.61 -15.34 -34.46
CA THR A 5 -1.99 -14.96 -34.80
C THR A 5 -2.77 -14.52 -33.57
N HIS A 6 -2.45 -15.07 -32.39
CA HIS A 6 -3.17 -14.82 -31.12
C HIS A 6 -2.19 -14.62 -29.97
N LYS A 7 -2.63 -13.88 -28.96
CA LYS A 7 -2.01 -13.84 -27.62
C LYS A 7 -2.54 -14.99 -26.76
N CYS A 8 -1.82 -15.32 -25.69
CA CYS A 8 -2.13 -16.49 -24.84
C CYS A 8 -3.54 -16.44 -24.23
N ASN A 9 -4.01 -15.29 -23.75
CA ASN A 9 -5.34 -15.16 -23.15
C ASN A 9 -6.49 -14.96 -24.17
N GLU A 10 -6.17 -14.83 -25.46
CA GLU A 10 -7.20 -14.79 -26.52
C GLU A 10 -7.65 -16.21 -26.93
N ILE A 11 -6.98 -17.24 -26.38
CA ILE A 11 -7.27 -18.63 -26.75
C ILE A 11 -8.34 -19.19 -25.83
N SER A 12 -9.52 -19.42 -26.43
CA SER A 12 -10.74 -19.88 -25.75
C SER A 12 -11.39 -21.04 -26.50
N LYS A 13 -12.50 -21.55 -25.97
CA LYS A 13 -13.32 -22.60 -26.63
C LYS A 13 -13.81 -22.22 -28.02
N ASP A 14 -13.98 -20.94 -28.32
CA ASP A 14 -14.44 -20.45 -29.64
C ASP A 14 -13.42 -20.71 -30.76
N LEU A 15 -12.17 -21.03 -30.37
CA LEU A 15 -11.10 -21.37 -31.30
C LEU A 15 -10.87 -22.87 -31.46
N ILE A 16 -11.67 -23.73 -30.81
CA ILE A 16 -11.55 -25.19 -30.96
C ILE A 16 -11.67 -25.59 -32.42
N GLY A 17 -10.71 -26.42 -32.85
CA GLY A 17 -10.61 -26.88 -34.22
C GLY A 17 -9.87 -25.94 -35.16
N LYS A 18 -9.63 -24.68 -34.80
CA LYS A 18 -8.87 -23.72 -35.61
C LYS A 18 -7.38 -23.90 -35.42
N GLU A 19 -6.63 -23.66 -36.49
CA GLU A 19 -5.18 -23.61 -36.48
C GLU A 19 -4.74 -22.19 -36.14
N ILE A 20 -3.94 -22.07 -35.10
CA ILE A 20 -3.45 -20.79 -34.58
C ILE A 20 -1.94 -20.85 -34.31
N SER A 21 -1.34 -19.69 -34.11
CA SER A 21 0.05 -19.60 -33.67
C SER A 21 0.22 -18.60 -32.53
N ILE A 22 1.14 -18.94 -31.63
CA ILE A 22 1.55 -18.12 -30.50
C ILE A 22 3.06 -17.93 -30.50
N ALA A 23 3.54 -16.91 -29.79
CA ALA A 23 4.94 -16.73 -29.45
C ALA A 23 5.09 -16.21 -28.02
N GLY A 24 6.01 -16.77 -27.27
CA GLY A 24 6.16 -16.43 -25.85
C GLY A 24 7.34 -17.16 -25.21
N TRP A 25 7.41 -17.05 -23.91
CA TRP A 25 8.42 -17.70 -23.06
C TRP A 25 7.86 -19.01 -22.47
N ILE A 26 8.67 -20.08 -22.45
CA ILE A 26 8.31 -21.31 -21.75
C ILE A 26 8.43 -21.06 -20.25
N ARG A 27 7.30 -20.84 -19.55
CA ARG A 27 7.30 -20.71 -18.08
C ARG A 27 7.63 -22.04 -17.42
N ARG A 28 7.07 -23.14 -17.94
CA ARG A 28 7.27 -24.49 -17.42
C ARG A 28 7.25 -25.51 -18.53
N ARG A 29 8.26 -26.41 -18.55
CA ARG A 29 8.29 -27.62 -19.34
C ARG A 29 7.95 -28.81 -18.45
N ARG A 30 7.07 -29.66 -18.88
CA ARG A 30 6.72 -30.94 -18.24
C ARG A 30 6.81 -32.04 -19.26
N ASP A 31 7.29 -33.20 -18.81
CA ASP A 31 7.24 -34.47 -19.55
C ASP A 31 6.35 -35.40 -18.74
N HIS A 32 5.29 -35.89 -19.31
CA HIS A 32 4.35 -36.78 -18.62
C HIS A 32 3.85 -37.84 -19.57
N GLY A 33 4.23 -39.12 -19.30
CA GLY A 33 3.80 -40.24 -20.09
C GLY A 33 4.29 -40.23 -21.54
N GLY A 34 5.45 -39.61 -21.82
CA GLY A 34 6.00 -39.51 -23.19
C GLY A 34 5.38 -38.41 -24.03
N VAL A 35 4.65 -37.47 -23.43
CA VAL A 35 4.13 -36.28 -24.06
C VAL A 35 4.75 -35.05 -23.40
N ILE A 36 5.19 -34.08 -24.18
CA ILE A 36 5.80 -32.84 -23.65
C ILE A 36 4.77 -31.74 -23.63
N PHE A 37 4.69 -31.06 -22.49
CA PHE A 37 3.80 -29.91 -22.27
C PHE A 37 4.62 -28.65 -22.00
N PHE A 38 4.31 -27.57 -22.70
CA PHE A 38 4.81 -26.23 -22.37
C PHE A 38 3.68 -25.37 -21.86
N ASP A 39 3.90 -24.72 -20.73
CA ASP A 39 3.13 -23.56 -20.33
C ASP A 39 3.82 -22.34 -20.96
N VAL A 40 3.29 -21.85 -22.07
CA VAL A 40 3.85 -20.69 -22.79
C VAL A 40 3.18 -19.43 -22.27
N ARG A 41 4.02 -18.46 -21.91
CA ARG A 41 3.61 -17.16 -21.36
C ARG A 41 3.89 -16.04 -22.34
N ASP A 42 2.94 -15.13 -22.48
CA ASP A 42 3.15 -13.81 -23.05
C ASP A 42 2.71 -12.70 -22.08
N GLU A 43 2.58 -11.47 -22.53
CA GLU A 43 2.14 -10.34 -21.72
C GLU A 43 0.69 -10.46 -21.20
N THR A 44 -0.15 -11.30 -21.82
CA THR A 44 -1.57 -11.44 -21.48
C THR A 44 -1.82 -12.58 -20.50
N GLY A 45 -0.99 -13.62 -20.51
CA GLY A 45 -1.16 -14.78 -19.64
C GLY A 45 -0.46 -16.04 -20.14
N LEU A 46 -1.05 -17.18 -19.84
CA LEU A 46 -0.50 -18.51 -20.10
C LEU A 46 -1.42 -19.34 -20.97
N VAL A 47 -0.83 -20.16 -21.86
CA VAL A 47 -1.55 -21.23 -22.55
C VAL A 47 -0.70 -22.49 -22.58
N GLN A 48 -1.35 -23.65 -22.45
CA GLN A 48 -0.70 -24.95 -22.58
C GLN A 48 -0.54 -25.35 -24.05
N VAL A 49 0.66 -25.80 -24.40
CA VAL A 49 0.97 -26.35 -25.73
C VAL A 49 1.45 -27.79 -25.52
N VAL A 50 0.92 -28.71 -26.34
CA VAL A 50 1.17 -30.15 -26.26
C VAL A 50 1.96 -30.61 -27.48
N TYR A 51 3.04 -31.36 -27.23
CA TYR A 51 3.88 -31.94 -28.26
C TYR A 51 3.81 -33.44 -28.17
N ASN A 52 3.23 -34.07 -29.19
CA ASN A 52 3.04 -35.51 -29.26
C ASN A 52 4.25 -36.20 -29.88
N PRO A 53 4.65 -37.40 -29.41
CA PRO A 53 5.83 -38.14 -29.91
C PRO A 53 5.68 -38.62 -31.36
N GLU A 54 4.46 -38.62 -31.89
CA GLU A 54 4.18 -38.99 -33.30
C GLU A 54 4.86 -38.04 -34.28
N LEU A 55 5.04 -36.78 -33.90
CA LEU A 55 5.73 -35.74 -34.69
C LEU A 55 7.20 -35.64 -34.23
N LYS A 56 8.02 -36.64 -34.59
CA LYS A 56 9.38 -36.87 -34.05
C LYS A 56 10.25 -35.61 -34.06
N GLU A 57 10.35 -34.92 -35.19
CA GLU A 57 11.23 -33.72 -35.32
C GLU A 57 10.85 -32.62 -34.33
N ILE A 58 9.55 -32.35 -34.19
CA ILE A 58 9.04 -31.32 -33.27
C ILE A 58 9.18 -31.77 -31.83
N PHE A 59 8.96 -33.07 -31.55
CA PHE A 59 9.09 -33.66 -30.24
C PHE A 59 10.55 -33.60 -29.73
N GLU A 60 11.53 -34.02 -30.55
CA GLU A 60 12.97 -33.92 -30.23
C GLU A 60 13.38 -32.45 -29.95
N LEU A 61 12.86 -31.51 -30.76
CA LEU A 61 13.09 -30.10 -30.55
C LEU A 61 12.48 -29.63 -29.21
N ALA A 62 11.25 -30.05 -28.88
CA ALA A 62 10.59 -29.75 -27.61
C ALA A 62 11.33 -30.36 -26.40
N GLU A 63 11.93 -31.56 -26.58
CA GLU A 63 12.75 -32.21 -25.56
C GLU A 63 14.00 -31.38 -25.22
N SER A 64 14.61 -30.72 -26.20
CA SER A 64 15.77 -29.86 -26.04
C SER A 64 15.46 -28.54 -25.33
N CYS A 65 14.20 -28.09 -25.30
CA CYS A 65 13.80 -26.83 -24.74
C CYS A 65 13.91 -26.81 -23.21
N ARG A 66 14.12 -25.62 -22.66
CA ARG A 66 14.20 -25.36 -21.21
C ARG A 66 13.32 -24.17 -20.85
N ASN A 67 13.08 -23.97 -19.55
CA ASN A 67 12.34 -22.81 -19.08
C ASN A 67 12.97 -21.51 -19.56
N GLU A 68 12.13 -20.52 -19.83
CA GLU A 68 12.45 -19.19 -20.34
C GLU A 68 13.07 -19.18 -21.77
N PHE A 69 13.12 -20.31 -22.49
CA PHE A 69 13.33 -20.26 -23.94
C PHE A 69 12.17 -19.51 -24.59
N VAL A 70 12.48 -18.71 -25.60
CA VAL A 70 11.47 -18.01 -26.40
C VAL A 70 11.13 -18.89 -27.58
N VAL A 71 9.84 -19.20 -27.71
CA VAL A 71 9.37 -20.11 -28.74
C VAL A 71 8.23 -19.50 -29.57
N TYR A 72 8.13 -19.94 -30.79
CA TYR A 72 6.95 -19.83 -31.62
C TYR A 72 6.38 -21.25 -31.79
N SER A 73 5.09 -21.40 -31.51
CA SER A 73 4.37 -22.65 -31.69
C SER A 73 3.12 -22.41 -32.53
N LYS A 74 2.87 -23.32 -33.46
CA LYS A 74 1.66 -23.33 -34.29
C LYS A 74 0.96 -24.69 -34.10
N GLY A 75 -0.36 -24.69 -34.04
CA GLY A 75 -1.10 -25.92 -33.86
C GLY A 75 -2.61 -25.68 -33.81
N LYS A 76 -3.34 -26.78 -33.57
CA LYS A 76 -4.78 -26.78 -33.50
C LYS A 76 -5.26 -26.65 -32.07
N VAL A 77 -6.20 -25.77 -31.81
CA VAL A 77 -6.83 -25.65 -30.49
C VAL A 77 -7.76 -26.82 -30.24
N ARG A 78 -7.64 -27.45 -29.08
CA ARG A 78 -8.54 -28.53 -28.61
C ARG A 78 -8.94 -28.34 -27.16
N GLU A 79 -9.99 -29.02 -26.73
CA GLU A 79 -10.33 -29.11 -25.31
C GLU A 79 -9.25 -29.87 -24.54
N ARG A 80 -8.98 -29.48 -23.30
CA ARG A 80 -8.16 -30.30 -22.41
C ARG A 80 -8.90 -31.58 -22.04
N PRO A 81 -8.18 -32.70 -21.87
CA PRO A 81 -8.77 -33.94 -21.39
C PRO A 81 -9.51 -33.73 -20.06
N GLU A 82 -10.58 -34.53 -19.86
CA GLU A 82 -11.35 -34.49 -18.61
C GLU A 82 -10.45 -34.64 -17.38
N GLY A 83 -10.67 -33.83 -16.34
CA GLY A 83 -9.85 -33.82 -15.12
C GLY A 83 -8.56 -33.00 -15.22
N THR A 84 -8.19 -32.44 -16.39
CA THR A 84 -6.98 -31.62 -16.57
C THR A 84 -7.25 -30.12 -16.74
N VAL A 85 -8.51 -29.70 -16.65
CA VAL A 85 -8.92 -28.29 -16.72
C VAL A 85 -8.32 -27.50 -15.58
N ASN A 86 -7.66 -26.38 -15.89
CA ASN A 86 -7.08 -25.48 -14.89
C ASN A 86 -7.93 -24.21 -14.73
N LYS A 87 -8.78 -24.19 -13.72
CA LYS A 87 -9.69 -23.06 -13.44
C LYS A 87 -8.99 -21.72 -13.11
N ASN A 88 -7.70 -21.76 -12.82
CA ASN A 88 -6.91 -20.57 -12.49
C ASN A 88 -6.35 -19.86 -13.74
N LEU A 89 -6.53 -20.42 -14.92
CA LEU A 89 -6.09 -19.83 -16.19
C LEU A 89 -7.28 -19.49 -17.06
N ILE A 90 -7.25 -18.35 -17.74
CA ILE A 90 -8.27 -17.94 -18.70
C ILE A 90 -8.36 -18.97 -19.84
N SER A 91 -7.21 -19.44 -20.34
CA SER A 91 -7.11 -20.49 -21.37
C SER A 91 -7.22 -21.92 -20.80
N GLY A 92 -7.56 -22.07 -19.53
CA GLY A 92 -7.41 -23.32 -18.78
C GLY A 92 -8.32 -24.48 -19.19
N GLU A 93 -9.33 -24.24 -20.04
CA GLU A 93 -10.23 -25.26 -20.60
C GLU A 93 -9.72 -25.82 -21.95
N VAL A 94 -8.75 -25.15 -22.56
CA VAL A 94 -8.22 -25.49 -23.90
C VAL A 94 -6.70 -25.62 -23.87
N GLU A 95 -6.18 -26.27 -24.90
CA GLU A 95 -4.75 -26.42 -25.15
C GLU A 95 -4.46 -26.39 -26.64
N ILE A 96 -3.22 -26.14 -27.03
CA ILE A 96 -2.78 -26.18 -28.43
C ILE A 96 -2.06 -27.49 -28.69
N GLU A 97 -2.57 -28.32 -29.58
CA GLU A 97 -1.86 -29.46 -30.12
C GLU A 97 -0.92 -28.99 -31.22
N ALA A 98 0.38 -28.98 -30.92
CA ALA A 98 1.39 -28.38 -31.76
C ALA A 98 1.66 -29.17 -33.03
N THR A 99 1.70 -28.49 -34.17
CA THR A 99 2.13 -28.98 -35.48
C THR A 99 3.43 -28.36 -35.94
N GLU A 100 3.89 -27.28 -35.24
CA GLU A 100 5.13 -26.62 -35.54
C GLU A 100 5.73 -26.01 -34.24
N LEU A 101 7.04 -26.12 -34.07
CA LEU A 101 7.83 -25.46 -33.06
C LEU A 101 9.05 -24.78 -33.68
N THR A 102 9.33 -23.56 -33.25
CA THR A 102 10.57 -22.87 -33.59
C THR A 102 11.15 -22.24 -32.35
N ILE A 103 12.38 -22.53 -32.00
CA ILE A 103 13.11 -21.83 -30.95
C ILE A 103 13.55 -20.49 -31.50
N LEU A 104 13.01 -19.39 -30.97
CA LEU A 104 13.37 -18.04 -31.35
C LEU A 104 14.63 -17.57 -30.61
N ASN A 105 14.75 -17.96 -29.34
CA ASN A 105 15.93 -17.69 -28.53
C ASN A 105 16.04 -18.69 -27.39
N THR A 106 17.28 -18.99 -26.98
CA THR A 106 17.57 -19.83 -25.82
C THR A 106 17.79 -19.00 -24.57
N SER A 107 17.78 -19.63 -23.41
CA SER A 107 18.08 -19.00 -22.13
C SER A 107 19.11 -19.80 -21.36
N LEU A 108 19.97 -19.12 -20.62
CA LEU A 108 20.82 -19.74 -19.59
C LEU A 108 19.94 -20.21 -18.40
N PRO A 109 20.46 -21.11 -17.56
CA PRO A 109 19.78 -21.45 -16.31
C PRO A 109 19.45 -20.23 -15.49
N LEU A 110 18.22 -20.17 -14.95
CA LEU A 110 17.77 -19.03 -14.17
C LEU A 110 18.50 -18.97 -12.81
N PRO A 111 18.91 -17.77 -12.36
CA PRO A 111 19.51 -17.59 -11.04
C PRO A 111 18.50 -17.76 -9.88
N PHE A 112 17.19 -17.67 -10.17
CA PHE A 112 16.09 -17.89 -9.23
C PHE A 112 14.80 -18.26 -9.97
N GLN A 113 13.85 -18.84 -9.26
CA GLN A 113 12.53 -19.18 -9.81
C GLN A 113 11.67 -17.92 -9.94
N LEU A 114 10.85 -17.86 -10.99
CA LEU A 114 9.95 -16.73 -11.29
C LEU A 114 8.55 -16.91 -10.71
N ASP A 115 8.37 -17.85 -9.77
CA ASP A 115 7.10 -18.08 -9.09
C ASP A 115 6.87 -17.05 -7.95
N GLU A 116 5.62 -16.98 -7.49
CA GLU A 116 5.20 -16.05 -6.44
C GLU A 116 5.82 -16.35 -5.07
N HIS A 117 6.29 -17.58 -4.86
CA HIS A 117 6.83 -18.06 -3.58
C HIS A 117 8.35 -17.92 -3.47
N SER A 118 8.99 -17.27 -4.43
CA SER A 118 10.45 -17.10 -4.43
C SER A 118 10.89 -16.17 -3.29
N SER A 119 11.57 -16.72 -2.28
CA SER A 119 12.18 -15.98 -1.16
C SER A 119 13.53 -15.33 -1.52
N VAL A 120 13.72 -14.94 -2.76
CA VAL A 120 14.98 -14.37 -3.25
C VAL A 120 15.21 -12.99 -2.68
N GLY A 121 16.41 -12.76 -2.13
CA GLY A 121 16.82 -11.46 -1.59
C GLY A 121 16.80 -10.34 -2.63
N GLU A 122 16.56 -9.13 -2.16
CA GLU A 122 16.39 -7.94 -3.00
C GLU A 122 17.61 -7.67 -3.90
N GLU A 123 18.84 -7.87 -3.38
CA GLU A 123 20.07 -7.67 -4.15
C GLU A 123 20.11 -8.55 -5.41
N THR A 124 19.74 -9.82 -5.30
CA THR A 124 19.69 -10.75 -6.46
C THR A 124 18.59 -10.33 -7.44
N ARG A 125 17.44 -9.91 -6.94
CA ARG A 125 16.32 -9.40 -7.76
C ARG A 125 16.72 -8.15 -8.54
N LEU A 126 17.44 -7.22 -7.90
CA LEU A 126 17.94 -6.00 -8.56
C LEU A 126 19.03 -6.31 -9.58
N LYS A 127 19.96 -7.24 -9.28
CA LYS A 127 21.00 -7.69 -10.22
C LYS A 127 20.41 -8.31 -11.49
N PHE A 128 19.35 -9.07 -11.36
CA PHE A 128 18.64 -9.71 -12.47
C PHE A 128 17.25 -9.10 -12.69
N ARG A 129 17.18 -7.76 -12.69
CA ARG A 129 15.92 -7.02 -12.70
C ARG A 129 15.01 -7.38 -13.87
N PHE A 130 15.54 -7.69 -15.04
CA PHE A 130 14.79 -8.12 -16.22
C PHE A 130 14.05 -9.47 -16.00
N LEU A 131 14.55 -10.33 -15.13
CA LEU A 131 13.87 -11.56 -14.72
C LEU A 131 12.83 -11.27 -13.62
N ASP A 132 13.19 -10.47 -12.63
CA ASP A 132 12.26 -10.08 -11.56
C ASP A 132 11.00 -9.39 -12.13
N LEU A 133 11.16 -8.56 -13.18
CA LEU A 133 10.05 -7.91 -13.89
C LEU A 133 9.15 -8.88 -14.67
N ARG A 134 9.54 -10.16 -14.84
CA ARG A 134 8.67 -11.20 -15.41
C ARG A 134 7.73 -11.84 -14.39
N ARG A 135 7.96 -11.62 -13.10
CA ARG A 135 7.09 -12.13 -12.04
C ARG A 135 5.72 -11.45 -12.14
N ASP A 136 4.66 -12.24 -11.92
CA ASP A 136 3.28 -11.77 -12.07
C ASP A 136 2.99 -10.59 -11.13
N GLU A 137 3.51 -10.62 -9.89
CA GLU A 137 3.42 -9.52 -8.92
C GLU A 137 4.01 -8.21 -9.47
N MET A 138 5.22 -8.27 -10.02
CA MET A 138 5.90 -7.07 -10.54
C MET A 138 5.20 -6.51 -11.78
N GLN A 139 4.70 -7.39 -12.64
CA GLN A 139 3.92 -6.98 -13.81
C GLN A 139 2.58 -6.36 -13.40
N SER A 140 1.89 -6.94 -12.42
CA SER A 140 0.64 -6.40 -11.87
C SER A 140 0.85 -5.01 -11.27
N ASN A 141 1.91 -4.81 -10.49
CA ASN A 141 2.26 -3.52 -9.90
C ASN A 141 2.51 -2.43 -10.96
N LEU A 142 3.27 -2.76 -12.03
CA LEU A 142 3.52 -1.82 -13.11
C LEU A 142 2.25 -1.49 -13.92
N ARG A 143 1.40 -2.49 -14.18
CA ARG A 143 0.12 -2.28 -14.87
C ARG A 143 -0.84 -1.44 -14.03
N LEU A 144 -0.92 -1.72 -12.72
CA LEU A 144 -1.72 -0.91 -11.79
C LEU A 144 -1.24 0.54 -11.77
N ARG A 145 0.08 0.77 -11.68
CA ARG A 145 0.65 2.12 -11.76
C ARG A 145 0.27 2.84 -13.06
N ALA A 146 0.36 2.14 -14.19
CA ALA A 146 -0.01 2.71 -15.50
C ALA A 146 -1.51 3.06 -15.54
N LYS A 147 -2.38 2.17 -15.04
CA LYS A 147 -3.83 2.41 -14.97
C LYS A 147 -4.16 3.58 -14.07
N VAL A 148 -3.58 3.65 -12.87
CA VAL A 148 -3.76 4.81 -11.94
C VAL A 148 -3.36 6.11 -12.62
N SER A 149 -2.21 6.15 -13.31
CA SER A 149 -1.76 7.36 -14.03
C SER A 149 -2.72 7.75 -15.15
N GLN A 150 -3.31 6.78 -15.85
CA GLN A 150 -4.31 7.02 -16.88
C GLN A 150 -5.58 7.63 -16.29
N VAL A 151 -6.13 7.03 -15.23
CA VAL A 151 -7.36 7.51 -14.55
C VAL A 151 -7.17 8.94 -14.03
N LEU A 152 -6.02 9.22 -13.42
CA LEU A 152 -5.69 10.57 -12.94
C LEU A 152 -5.66 11.60 -14.06
N ARG A 153 -5.07 11.27 -15.24
CA ARG A 153 -5.08 12.15 -16.41
C ARG A 153 -6.47 12.39 -16.95
N GLU A 154 -7.26 11.33 -17.10
CA GLU A 154 -8.64 11.42 -17.58
C GLU A 154 -9.48 12.30 -16.64
N PHE A 155 -9.37 12.09 -15.33
CA PHE A 155 -10.07 12.90 -14.33
C PHE A 155 -9.70 14.37 -14.41
N LEU A 156 -8.41 14.69 -14.43
CA LEU A 156 -7.93 16.08 -14.44
C LEU A 156 -8.28 16.78 -15.76
N ASN A 157 -8.15 16.11 -16.89
CA ASN A 157 -8.55 16.66 -18.20
C ASN A 157 -10.04 16.95 -18.27
N LEU A 158 -10.89 16.12 -17.66
CA LEU A 158 -12.35 16.35 -17.57
C LEU A 158 -12.70 17.52 -16.63
N ASN A 159 -11.78 17.89 -15.74
CA ASN A 159 -11.92 19.03 -14.84
C ASN A 159 -11.14 20.27 -15.33
N ASP A 160 -10.86 20.36 -16.63
CA ASP A 160 -10.22 21.50 -17.31
C ASP A 160 -8.77 21.79 -16.86
N PHE A 161 -8.07 20.80 -16.30
CA PHE A 161 -6.64 20.92 -16.01
C PHE A 161 -5.82 20.64 -17.27
N ILE A 162 -4.72 21.37 -17.41
CA ILE A 162 -3.77 21.24 -18.53
C ILE A 162 -2.49 20.58 -18.03
N GLU A 163 -2.09 19.47 -18.66
CA GLU A 163 -0.79 18.84 -18.38
C GLU A 163 0.34 19.63 -19.06
N ILE A 164 1.28 20.16 -18.26
CA ILE A 164 2.40 20.94 -18.78
C ILE A 164 3.69 20.37 -18.17
N GLU A 165 4.59 19.88 -19.03
CA GLU A 165 5.94 19.45 -18.63
C GLU A 165 6.84 20.65 -18.38
N THR A 166 7.64 20.56 -17.31
CA THR A 166 8.60 21.59 -16.91
C THR A 166 10.03 21.07 -17.00
N PRO A 167 11.04 21.95 -17.20
CA PRO A 167 12.43 21.54 -17.29
C PRO A 167 12.95 20.84 -16.02
N LEU A 168 13.78 19.79 -16.21
CA LEU A 168 14.50 19.13 -15.12
C LEU A 168 15.83 19.80 -14.78
N LEU A 169 16.50 20.43 -15.76
CA LEU A 169 17.72 21.21 -15.52
C LEU A 169 17.31 22.65 -15.15
N THR A 170 17.32 22.94 -13.86
CA THR A 170 16.88 24.23 -13.31
C THR A 170 17.93 24.82 -12.37
N LYS A 171 17.60 25.91 -11.71
CA LYS A 171 18.40 26.46 -10.61
C LYS A 171 17.96 25.84 -9.29
N ALA A 172 18.86 25.86 -8.31
CA ALA A 172 18.55 25.43 -6.93
C ALA A 172 17.34 26.19 -6.35
N THR A 173 16.47 25.47 -5.67
CA THR A 173 15.30 26.02 -4.98
C THR A 173 15.27 25.56 -3.53
N PRO A 174 15.12 26.44 -2.54
CA PRO A 174 15.13 26.06 -1.13
C PRO A 174 13.77 25.46 -0.73
N GLU A 175 13.61 24.14 -0.88
CA GLU A 175 12.37 23.42 -0.51
C GLU A 175 12.55 22.45 0.67
N GLY A 176 13.63 22.59 1.45
CA GLY A 176 13.84 21.81 2.68
C GLY A 176 14.75 20.58 2.55
N ALA A 177 14.92 20.02 1.35
CA ALA A 177 15.91 18.98 1.07
C ALA A 177 17.18 19.58 0.44
N ARG A 178 18.24 18.78 0.32
CA ARG A 178 19.39 19.13 -0.51
C ARG A 178 19.11 18.82 -1.97
N ASP A 179 19.68 19.67 -2.86
CA ASP A 179 19.52 19.49 -4.30
C ASP A 179 20.57 18.50 -4.84
N TYR A 180 20.17 17.65 -5.78
CA TYR A 180 21.10 17.00 -6.69
C TYR A 180 21.57 17.99 -7.74
N VAL A 181 22.88 18.12 -7.97
CA VAL A 181 23.45 19.08 -8.90
C VAL A 181 24.10 18.39 -10.10
N VAL A 182 23.96 19.04 -11.26
CA VAL A 182 24.54 18.60 -12.53
C VAL A 182 25.54 19.66 -13.00
N PRO A 183 26.84 19.36 -13.16
CA PRO A 183 27.83 20.32 -13.64
C PRO A 183 27.50 20.82 -15.04
N SER A 184 27.63 22.13 -15.27
CA SER A 184 27.49 22.73 -16.59
C SER A 184 28.78 22.55 -17.39
N ARG A 185 28.70 21.87 -18.53
CA ARG A 185 29.85 21.73 -19.47
C ARG A 185 30.18 23.06 -20.11
N THR A 186 29.17 23.89 -20.36
CA THR A 186 29.33 25.16 -21.10
C THR A 186 29.88 26.29 -20.22
N PHE A 187 29.54 26.28 -18.93
CA PHE A 187 29.93 27.29 -17.95
C PHE A 187 30.71 26.66 -16.80
N PRO A 188 32.06 26.57 -16.88
CA PRO A 188 32.86 25.99 -15.81
C PRO A 188 32.62 26.65 -14.46
N GLY A 189 32.45 25.82 -13.39
CA GLY A 189 32.14 26.29 -12.05
C GLY A 189 30.66 26.57 -11.79
N SER A 190 29.79 26.44 -12.80
CA SER A 190 28.34 26.55 -12.66
C SER A 190 27.66 25.18 -12.69
N PHE A 191 26.51 25.08 -12.01
CA PHE A 191 25.74 23.85 -11.87
C PHE A 191 24.27 24.10 -12.17
N PHE A 192 23.61 23.13 -12.75
CA PHE A 192 22.16 22.99 -12.69
C PHE A 192 21.79 22.21 -11.43
N ALA A 193 20.59 22.44 -10.89
CA ALA A 193 19.96 21.58 -9.90
C ALA A 193 18.87 20.74 -10.55
N LEU A 194 18.66 19.51 -10.05
CA LEU A 194 17.46 18.74 -10.35
C LEU A 194 16.32 19.19 -9.43
N PRO A 195 15.07 19.30 -9.92
CA PRO A 195 13.99 19.90 -9.17
C PRO A 195 13.54 19.02 -8.00
N GLN A 196 13.36 19.62 -6.84
CA GLN A 196 12.68 18.96 -5.70
C GLN A 196 11.17 18.91 -5.91
N SER A 197 10.63 19.89 -6.64
CA SER A 197 9.28 19.96 -7.20
C SER A 197 9.27 20.98 -8.36
N PRO A 198 8.22 21.05 -9.20
CA PRO A 198 8.12 22.06 -10.27
C PRO A 198 7.66 23.43 -9.76
N GLN A 199 7.91 23.79 -8.50
CA GLN A 199 7.33 24.93 -7.80
C GLN A 199 7.51 26.28 -8.54
N LEU A 200 8.71 26.59 -9.01
CA LEU A 200 8.96 27.86 -9.72
C LEU A 200 8.17 27.95 -11.03
N PHE A 201 8.08 26.84 -11.75
CA PHE A 201 7.41 26.81 -13.04
C PHE A 201 5.91 26.87 -12.90
N LYS A 202 5.30 26.14 -11.98
CA LYS A 202 3.85 26.17 -11.78
C LYS A 202 3.37 27.54 -11.28
N GLN A 203 4.12 28.22 -10.41
CA GLN A 203 3.83 29.59 -10.02
C GLN A 203 3.94 30.56 -11.20
N THR A 204 4.94 30.39 -12.07
CA THR A 204 5.07 31.17 -13.28
C THR A 204 3.91 30.96 -14.23
N LEU A 205 3.43 29.72 -14.37
CA LEU A 205 2.25 29.40 -15.18
C LEU A 205 0.99 30.06 -14.64
N MET A 206 0.76 30.02 -13.32
CA MET A 206 -0.37 30.73 -12.69
C MET A 206 -0.29 32.25 -12.95
N ALA A 207 0.88 32.85 -12.76
CA ALA A 207 1.11 34.29 -13.04
C ALA A 207 0.95 34.62 -14.53
N SER A 208 1.11 33.67 -15.43
CA SER A 208 0.92 33.81 -16.88
C SER A 208 -0.52 33.59 -17.34
N GLY A 209 -1.47 33.37 -16.42
CA GLY A 209 -2.89 33.19 -16.72
C GLY A 209 -3.36 31.77 -16.99
N PHE A 210 -2.56 30.77 -16.69
CA PHE A 210 -3.05 29.38 -16.62
C PHE A 210 -3.77 29.18 -15.28
N GLU A 211 -5.04 28.80 -15.33
CA GLU A 211 -5.84 28.70 -14.09
C GLU A 211 -5.82 27.32 -13.48
N ARG A 212 -5.56 26.27 -14.27
CA ARG A 212 -5.55 24.86 -13.83
C ARG A 212 -4.42 24.09 -14.51
N TYR A 213 -3.43 23.72 -13.73
CA TYR A 213 -2.24 23.02 -14.18
C TYR A 213 -2.09 21.71 -13.43
N TYR A 214 -1.58 20.68 -14.12
CA TYR A 214 -1.01 19.51 -13.48
C TYR A 214 0.19 18.96 -14.24
N GLN A 215 0.97 18.12 -13.55
CA GLN A 215 2.10 17.39 -14.15
C GLN A 215 2.40 16.12 -13.35
N PHE A 216 2.75 15.03 -14.04
CA PHE A 216 3.45 13.90 -13.41
C PHE A 216 4.94 14.25 -13.33
N ALA A 217 5.31 15.01 -12.31
CA ALA A 217 6.63 15.59 -12.15
C ALA A 217 7.63 14.58 -11.59
N LYS A 218 8.82 14.51 -12.21
CA LYS A 218 9.98 13.85 -11.63
C LYS A 218 10.61 14.79 -10.60
N CYS A 219 10.73 14.30 -9.37
CA CYS A 219 11.25 15.04 -8.23
C CYS A 219 12.47 14.33 -7.64
N PHE A 220 13.43 15.12 -7.18
CA PHE A 220 14.71 14.66 -6.68
C PHE A 220 15.00 15.31 -5.33
N ARG A 221 15.30 14.52 -4.30
CA ARG A 221 15.63 15.03 -2.96
C ARG A 221 16.78 14.22 -2.38
N ASP A 222 17.88 14.90 -2.04
CA ASP A 222 19.01 14.29 -1.35
C ASP A 222 18.74 14.33 0.16
N GLU A 223 17.99 13.35 0.63
CA GLU A 223 17.60 13.15 2.02
C GLU A 223 17.96 11.75 2.49
N ASP A 224 17.96 11.55 3.82
CA ASP A 224 18.12 10.22 4.40
C ASP A 224 16.98 9.29 3.94
N LEU A 225 17.36 8.12 3.45
CA LEU A 225 16.41 7.12 2.95
C LEU A 225 15.60 6.54 4.10
N ARG A 226 14.32 6.32 3.86
CA ARG A 226 13.39 5.58 4.73
C ARG A 226 12.70 4.50 3.91
N ALA A 227 11.93 3.63 4.57
CA ALA A 227 11.24 2.52 3.89
C ALA A 227 10.35 2.98 2.72
N ASP A 228 9.76 4.17 2.80
CA ASP A 228 8.83 4.77 1.87
C ASP A 228 9.38 5.98 1.08
N ARG A 229 10.68 6.32 1.27
CA ARG A 229 11.31 7.47 0.62
C ARG A 229 12.42 7.05 -0.32
N GLN A 230 12.37 7.54 -1.55
CA GLN A 230 13.38 7.36 -2.57
C GLN A 230 13.95 8.73 -2.97
N PRO A 231 15.25 8.80 -3.37
CA PRO A 231 15.88 10.04 -3.80
C PRO A 231 15.29 10.59 -5.11
N GLU A 232 14.73 9.73 -5.95
CA GLU A 232 13.96 10.06 -7.14
C GLU A 232 12.57 9.47 -7.04
N PHE A 233 11.55 10.28 -7.21
CA PHE A 233 10.14 9.86 -7.15
C PHE A 233 9.26 10.69 -8.09
N THR A 234 8.03 10.26 -8.29
CA THR A 234 7.06 10.97 -9.12
C THR A 234 5.97 11.57 -8.25
N GLN A 235 5.69 12.87 -8.44
CA GLN A 235 4.53 13.54 -7.88
C GLN A 235 3.47 13.73 -8.97
N LEU A 236 2.19 13.57 -8.61
CA LEU A 236 1.13 14.27 -9.31
C LEU A 236 1.06 15.66 -8.69
N ASP A 237 1.58 16.65 -9.39
CA ASP A 237 1.62 18.03 -8.95
C ASP A 237 0.48 18.81 -9.60
N ILE A 238 -0.29 19.54 -8.80
CA ILE A 238 -1.52 20.24 -9.21
C ILE A 238 -1.43 21.68 -8.69
N GLU A 239 -1.82 22.66 -9.53
CA GLU A 239 -1.95 24.05 -9.12
C GLU A 239 -3.22 24.65 -9.72
N SER A 240 -3.94 25.44 -8.94
CA SER A 240 -5.19 26.10 -9.36
C SER A 240 -5.27 27.53 -8.85
N SER A 241 -5.83 28.42 -9.68
CA SER A 241 -6.17 29.79 -9.32
C SER A 241 -7.65 29.91 -8.96
N PHE A 242 -8.01 30.94 -8.18
CA PHE A 242 -9.39 31.32 -7.84
C PHE A 242 -10.19 30.23 -7.14
N VAL A 243 -9.52 29.42 -6.29
CA VAL A 243 -10.12 28.32 -5.51
C VAL A 243 -9.80 28.49 -4.04
N ASP A 244 -10.65 27.94 -3.18
CA ASP A 244 -10.40 27.84 -1.74
C ASP A 244 -10.01 26.42 -1.31
N ALA A 245 -9.82 26.23 -0.01
CA ALA A 245 -9.44 24.93 0.54
C ALA A 245 -10.50 23.85 0.30
N SER A 246 -11.79 24.21 0.34
CA SER A 246 -12.88 23.25 0.13
C SER A 246 -12.95 22.75 -1.32
N ASP A 247 -12.65 23.62 -2.29
CA ASP A 247 -12.60 23.25 -3.70
C ASP A 247 -11.52 22.19 -3.95
N ILE A 248 -10.33 22.39 -3.37
CA ILE A 248 -9.22 21.43 -3.49
C ILE A 248 -9.54 20.13 -2.76
N MET A 249 -10.12 20.18 -1.55
CA MET A 249 -10.53 18.99 -0.82
C MET A 249 -11.55 18.16 -1.61
N ASN A 250 -12.55 18.80 -2.21
CA ASN A 250 -13.56 18.13 -3.03
C ASN A 250 -12.94 17.53 -4.29
N LEU A 251 -12.12 18.28 -5.01
CA LEU A 251 -11.42 17.79 -6.21
C LEU A 251 -10.60 16.52 -5.90
N VAL A 252 -9.78 16.57 -4.84
CA VAL A 252 -8.91 15.45 -4.46
C VAL A 252 -9.74 14.27 -3.97
N THR A 253 -10.82 14.52 -3.21
CA THR A 253 -11.72 13.45 -2.73
C THR A 253 -12.33 12.68 -3.90
N GLU A 254 -12.91 13.37 -4.88
CA GLU A 254 -13.51 12.73 -6.05
C GLU A 254 -12.46 12.04 -6.94
N MET A 255 -11.29 12.64 -7.08
CA MET A 255 -10.16 12.04 -7.80
C MET A 255 -9.73 10.72 -7.16
N ILE A 256 -9.59 10.65 -5.83
CA ILE A 256 -9.21 9.43 -5.13
C ILE A 256 -10.32 8.37 -5.21
N LYS A 257 -11.59 8.75 -5.04
CA LYS A 257 -12.73 7.84 -5.22
C LYS A 257 -12.70 7.19 -6.61
N GLN A 258 -12.51 7.99 -7.66
CA GLN A 258 -12.45 7.48 -9.04
C GLN A 258 -11.25 6.55 -9.26
N VAL A 259 -10.06 6.89 -8.74
CA VAL A 259 -8.88 6.02 -8.84
C VAL A 259 -9.14 4.65 -8.22
N PHE A 260 -9.70 4.58 -7.01
CA PHE A 260 -10.00 3.30 -6.36
C PHE A 260 -11.10 2.53 -7.11
N LYS A 261 -12.15 3.23 -7.55
CA LYS A 261 -13.24 2.61 -8.31
C LYS A 261 -12.75 2.01 -9.62
N GLU A 262 -12.01 2.75 -10.42
CA GLU A 262 -11.60 2.29 -11.76
C GLU A 262 -10.41 1.34 -11.75
N SER A 263 -9.53 1.45 -10.75
CA SER A 263 -8.32 0.63 -10.67
C SER A 263 -8.52 -0.67 -9.91
N LEU A 264 -9.41 -0.69 -8.90
CA LEU A 264 -9.58 -1.81 -7.96
C LEU A 264 -11.04 -2.26 -7.80
N ASP A 265 -12.00 -1.55 -8.42
CA ASP A 265 -13.45 -1.72 -8.23
C ASP A 265 -13.90 -1.58 -6.77
N ILE A 266 -13.24 -0.67 -6.04
CA ILE A 266 -13.55 -0.36 -4.63
C ILE A 266 -14.28 0.97 -4.57
N ASP A 267 -15.42 0.99 -3.90
CA ASP A 267 -16.14 2.20 -3.52
C ASP A 267 -15.70 2.62 -2.10
N LEU A 268 -15.10 3.80 -1.99
CA LEU A 268 -14.59 4.32 -0.71
C LEU A 268 -15.66 4.99 0.16
N GLY A 269 -16.85 5.28 -0.39
CA GLY A 269 -17.87 6.03 0.32
C GLY A 269 -17.45 7.49 0.60
N ASP A 270 -17.98 8.07 1.69
CA ASP A 270 -17.68 9.43 2.08
C ASP A 270 -16.44 9.51 2.99
N PHE A 271 -15.64 10.57 2.81
CA PHE A 271 -14.47 10.83 3.63
C PHE A 271 -14.86 11.72 4.81
N PRO A 272 -14.68 11.28 6.06
CA PRO A 272 -14.92 12.14 7.22
C PRO A 272 -13.88 13.26 7.27
N VAL A 273 -14.35 14.45 7.67
CA VAL A 273 -13.49 15.63 7.87
C VAL A 273 -13.35 15.87 9.35
N LEU A 274 -12.13 15.92 9.85
CA LEU A 274 -11.80 16.23 11.24
C LEU A 274 -11.00 17.54 11.28
N THR A 275 -11.29 18.38 12.25
CA THR A 275 -10.39 19.48 12.58
C THR A 275 -9.12 18.93 13.24
N TYR A 276 -8.04 19.72 13.22
CA TYR A 276 -6.81 19.36 13.91
C TYR A 276 -7.06 19.07 15.40
N SER A 277 -7.85 19.90 16.07
CA SER A 277 -8.19 19.72 17.48
C SER A 277 -8.92 18.42 17.72
N GLU A 278 -9.95 18.10 16.93
CA GLU A 278 -10.69 16.82 17.04
C GLU A 278 -9.77 15.62 16.81
N ALA A 279 -8.89 15.67 15.81
CA ALA A 279 -7.97 14.57 15.53
C ALA A 279 -7.01 14.34 16.71
N ILE A 280 -6.43 15.41 17.28
CA ILE A 280 -5.54 15.32 18.45
C ILE A 280 -6.28 14.89 19.72
N GLU A 281 -7.49 15.38 19.94
CA GLU A 281 -8.26 15.03 21.13
C GLU A 281 -8.76 13.60 21.11
N LEU A 282 -9.30 13.15 19.97
CA LEU A 282 -9.87 11.82 19.84
C LEU A 282 -8.83 10.71 19.60
N TYR A 283 -7.70 11.03 18.97
CA TYR A 283 -6.74 10.02 18.53
C TYR A 283 -5.30 10.28 18.97
N GLY A 284 -4.97 11.46 19.47
CA GLY A 284 -3.61 11.82 19.87
C GLY A 284 -2.65 12.12 18.71
N ILE A 285 -3.13 12.14 17.46
CA ILE A 285 -2.36 12.35 16.23
C ILE A 285 -3.19 13.09 15.19
N ASP A 286 -2.54 13.85 14.30
CA ASP A 286 -3.15 14.65 13.24
C ASP A 286 -3.58 13.84 11.98
N LYS A 287 -3.20 12.55 11.90
CA LYS A 287 -3.54 11.63 10.79
C LYS A 287 -3.93 10.25 11.29
N PRO A 288 -5.08 10.14 11.98
CA PRO A 288 -5.50 8.89 12.60
C PRO A 288 -5.88 7.83 11.56
N ASP A 289 -5.63 6.56 11.89
CA ASP A 289 -6.18 5.41 11.16
C ASP A 289 -7.61 5.12 11.64
N LEU A 290 -8.60 5.63 10.89
CA LEU A 290 -10.02 5.49 11.24
C LEU A 290 -10.57 4.06 11.07
N ARG A 291 -9.78 3.10 10.56
CA ARG A 291 -10.15 1.67 10.58
C ARG A 291 -10.13 1.12 11.99
N ASN A 292 -9.39 1.77 12.90
CA ASN A 292 -9.44 1.49 14.32
C ASN A 292 -10.57 2.30 14.97
N PRO A 293 -11.60 1.65 15.53
CA PRO A 293 -12.78 2.34 16.09
C PRO A 293 -12.54 2.94 17.47
N LEU A 294 -11.35 2.72 18.08
CA LEU A 294 -11.07 3.20 19.42
C LEU A 294 -10.77 4.71 19.41
N THR A 295 -11.36 5.41 20.39
CA THR A 295 -11.15 6.85 20.59
C THR A 295 -10.73 7.15 22.02
N LEU A 296 -9.97 8.22 22.17
CA LEU A 296 -9.61 8.77 23.48
C LEU A 296 -10.75 9.62 24.01
N ILE A 297 -11.01 9.52 25.29
CA ILE A 297 -11.99 10.35 25.99
C ILE A 297 -11.28 11.19 27.04
N GLU A 298 -11.44 12.51 26.97
CA GLU A 298 -10.88 13.42 27.97
C GLU A 298 -11.66 13.27 29.30
N VAL A 299 -10.97 12.95 30.36
CA VAL A 299 -11.54 12.75 31.70
C VAL A 299 -10.93 13.64 32.75
N LYS A 300 -10.15 14.63 32.35
CA LYS A 300 -9.43 15.57 33.21
C LYS A 300 -10.32 16.20 34.27
N ASP A 301 -11.52 16.65 33.90
CA ASP A 301 -12.42 17.36 34.81
C ASP A 301 -12.97 16.48 35.96
N LEU A 302 -12.96 15.15 35.79
CA LEU A 302 -13.40 14.23 36.82
C LEU A 302 -12.43 14.13 38.01
N PHE A 303 -11.14 14.50 37.79
CA PHE A 303 -10.07 14.29 38.76
C PHE A 303 -9.52 15.58 39.39
N LYS A 304 -10.12 16.75 39.17
CA LYS A 304 -9.64 18.04 39.71
C LYS A 304 -9.57 18.05 41.24
N ASP A 305 -10.55 17.48 41.87
CA ASP A 305 -10.68 17.44 43.37
C ASP A 305 -10.32 16.06 43.93
N SER A 306 -9.63 15.21 43.15
CA SER A 306 -9.23 13.86 43.57
C SER A 306 -8.02 13.89 44.48
N ASP A 307 -8.01 13.06 45.53
CA ASP A 307 -6.85 12.85 46.38
C ASP A 307 -5.71 12.06 45.66
N PHE A 308 -5.99 11.46 44.54
CA PHE A 308 -5.01 10.70 43.75
C PHE A 308 -4.09 11.63 42.96
N LYS A 309 -2.97 11.99 43.52
CA LYS A 309 -2.00 12.99 43.00
C LYS A 309 -1.58 12.72 41.55
N VAL A 310 -1.44 11.46 41.16
CA VAL A 310 -1.05 11.07 39.80
C VAL A 310 -2.05 11.61 38.74
N PHE A 311 -3.32 11.79 39.13
CA PHE A 311 -4.36 12.35 38.27
C PHE A 311 -4.71 13.79 38.64
N SER A 312 -4.77 14.14 39.95
CA SER A 312 -5.16 15.50 40.34
C SER A 312 -4.14 16.58 39.95
N GLU A 313 -2.84 16.27 39.95
CA GLU A 313 -1.80 17.22 39.50
C GLU A 313 -1.97 17.54 38.00
N PRO A 314 -2.06 16.56 37.06
CA PRO A 314 -2.35 16.85 35.67
C PRO A 314 -3.75 17.45 35.45
N ALA A 315 -4.73 17.12 36.30
CA ALA A 315 -6.08 17.67 36.18
C ALA A 315 -6.10 19.18 36.42
N ASN A 316 -5.23 19.71 37.25
CA ASN A 316 -5.13 21.12 37.61
C ASN A 316 -4.04 21.89 36.83
N ASP A 317 -3.36 21.25 35.86
CA ASP A 317 -2.37 21.87 34.99
C ASP A 317 -2.93 22.06 33.58
N GLU A 318 -2.99 23.31 33.09
CA GLU A 318 -3.57 23.64 31.79
C GLU A 318 -2.90 22.96 30.60
N GLU A 319 -1.58 22.74 30.65
CA GLU A 319 -0.81 22.07 29.58
C GLU A 319 -0.90 20.54 29.60
N SER A 320 -1.55 20.00 30.65
CA SER A 320 -1.70 18.56 30.83
C SER A 320 -3.11 18.10 30.44
N ARG A 321 -3.22 16.80 30.15
CA ARG A 321 -4.50 16.13 29.94
C ARG A 321 -4.56 14.80 30.70
N ILE A 322 -5.79 14.29 30.90
CA ILE A 322 -6.02 12.92 31.33
C ILE A 322 -6.94 12.29 30.29
N ALA A 323 -6.37 11.45 29.44
CA ALA A 323 -7.11 10.72 28.42
C ALA A 323 -7.35 9.28 28.86
N ALA A 324 -8.58 8.80 28.75
CA ALA A 324 -8.96 7.41 28.96
C ALA A 324 -9.25 6.73 27.62
N LEU A 325 -8.85 5.47 27.50
CA LEU A 325 -9.10 4.59 26.38
C LEU A 325 -9.81 3.33 26.85
N SER A 326 -11.04 3.11 26.41
CA SER A 326 -11.77 1.85 26.64
C SER A 326 -11.49 0.85 25.54
N VAL A 327 -10.93 -0.30 25.91
CA VAL A 327 -10.63 -1.40 24.98
C VAL A 327 -11.61 -2.54 25.19
N PRO A 328 -12.52 -2.80 24.22
CA PRO A 328 -13.50 -3.88 24.31
C PRO A 328 -12.81 -5.25 24.43
N LYS A 329 -13.37 -6.13 25.28
CA LYS A 329 -12.85 -7.49 25.53
C LYS A 329 -11.39 -7.51 25.99
N GLY A 330 -10.94 -6.44 26.64
CA GLY A 330 -9.57 -6.32 27.19
C GLY A 330 -9.25 -7.31 28.30
N GLU A 331 -10.21 -8.06 28.80
CA GLU A 331 -10.02 -9.19 29.72
C GLU A 331 -9.09 -10.26 29.14
N THR A 332 -8.97 -10.36 27.81
CA THR A 332 -8.06 -11.30 27.13
C THR A 332 -6.59 -10.89 27.24
N LEU A 333 -6.29 -9.64 27.60
CA LEU A 333 -4.93 -9.15 27.78
C LEU A 333 -4.31 -9.76 29.03
N THR A 334 -3.20 -10.45 28.87
CA THR A 334 -2.44 -11.01 29.99
C THR A 334 -1.72 -9.92 30.78
N ARG A 335 -1.35 -10.21 32.03
CA ARG A 335 -0.54 -9.28 32.85
C ARG A 335 0.78 -8.94 32.16
N LYS A 336 1.45 -9.92 31.55
CA LYS A 336 2.69 -9.70 30.81
C LYS A 336 2.52 -8.69 29.67
N GLN A 337 1.45 -8.81 28.89
CA GLN A 337 1.19 -7.83 27.81
C GLN A 337 0.96 -6.41 28.34
N ILE A 338 0.30 -6.26 29.50
CA ILE A 338 0.13 -4.94 30.12
C ILE A 338 1.47 -4.40 30.65
N ASP A 339 2.32 -5.27 31.18
CA ASP A 339 3.67 -4.91 31.62
C ASP A 339 4.54 -4.50 30.42
N ASP A 340 4.47 -5.25 29.30
CA ASP A 340 5.15 -4.92 28.03
C ASP A 340 4.66 -3.55 27.48
N TYR A 341 3.35 -3.26 27.55
CA TYR A 341 2.81 -1.95 27.19
C TYR A 341 3.30 -0.83 28.11
N THR A 342 3.41 -1.11 29.40
CA THR A 342 3.93 -0.14 30.37
C THR A 342 5.39 0.22 30.09
N GLU A 343 6.23 -0.76 29.75
CA GLU A 343 7.60 -0.54 29.32
C GLU A 343 7.66 0.27 28.02
N PHE A 344 6.85 -0.11 27.05
CA PHE A 344 6.80 0.55 25.75
C PHE A 344 6.44 2.03 25.84
N VAL A 345 5.42 2.40 26.63
CA VAL A 345 5.02 3.82 26.80
C VAL A 345 6.07 4.63 27.56
N GLY A 346 6.91 3.97 28.33
CA GLY A 346 8.07 4.58 28.97
C GLY A 346 9.03 5.23 27.97
N ASN A 347 9.17 4.67 26.77
CA ASN A 347 9.99 5.23 25.69
C ASN A 347 9.48 6.60 25.19
N TYR A 348 8.22 6.92 25.45
CA TYR A 348 7.59 8.21 25.12
C TYR A 348 7.53 9.18 26.31
N GLY A 349 8.18 8.81 27.44
CA GLY A 349 8.26 9.64 28.63
C GLY A 349 7.13 9.47 29.64
N ALA A 350 6.25 8.46 29.45
CA ALA A 350 5.26 8.13 30.46
C ALA A 350 5.91 7.46 31.67
N LYS A 351 5.52 7.87 32.89
CA LYS A 351 6.04 7.30 34.15
C LYS A 351 5.39 5.94 34.52
N GLY A 352 4.36 5.54 33.80
CA GLY A 352 3.64 4.30 34.00
C GLY A 352 2.34 4.28 33.16
N LEU A 353 1.66 3.14 33.15
CA LEU A 353 0.40 2.91 32.47
C LEU A 353 -0.65 2.49 33.53
N ALA A 354 -1.51 3.43 33.91
CA ALA A 354 -2.63 3.13 34.78
C ALA A 354 -3.74 2.42 33.99
N TYR A 355 -4.36 1.39 34.59
CA TYR A 355 -5.45 0.68 33.95
C TYR A 355 -6.51 0.19 34.96
N ILE A 356 -7.73 -0.04 34.48
CA ILE A 356 -8.85 -0.62 35.24
C ILE A 356 -9.48 -1.73 34.39
N ARG A 357 -9.56 -2.95 34.93
CA ARG A 357 -10.34 -4.05 34.36
C ARG A 357 -11.78 -3.95 34.81
N VAL A 358 -12.72 -4.12 33.89
CA VAL A 358 -14.18 -4.02 34.16
C VAL A 358 -14.77 -5.42 34.21
N GLU A 359 -14.99 -5.93 35.42
CA GLU A 359 -15.64 -7.25 35.62
C GLU A 359 -17.17 -7.13 35.58
N ASP A 360 -17.74 -6.10 36.24
CA ASP A 360 -19.16 -5.81 36.26
C ASP A 360 -19.41 -4.31 36.49
N PRO A 361 -19.71 -3.51 35.47
CA PRO A 361 -19.85 -2.07 35.61
C PRO A 361 -21.09 -1.68 36.45
N SER A 362 -22.07 -2.58 36.61
CA SER A 362 -23.29 -2.32 37.41
C SER A 362 -23.01 -2.28 38.92
N LYS A 363 -21.92 -2.91 39.37
CA LYS A 363 -21.52 -2.95 40.78
C LYS A 363 -20.63 -1.75 41.17
N GLY A 364 -20.41 -0.79 40.27
CA GLY A 364 -19.52 0.35 40.51
C GLY A 364 -18.10 -0.11 40.88
N LYS A 365 -17.55 0.43 41.97
CA LYS A 365 -16.16 0.15 42.38
C LYS A 365 -15.89 -1.33 42.68
N GLU A 366 -16.85 -2.07 43.19
CA GLU A 366 -16.74 -3.50 43.53
C GLU A 366 -16.65 -4.40 42.27
N GLY A 367 -17.15 -3.91 41.15
CA GLY A 367 -17.07 -4.60 39.86
C GLY A 367 -15.82 -4.27 39.05
N LEU A 368 -14.81 -3.62 39.65
CA LEU A 368 -13.59 -3.18 38.98
C LEU A 368 -12.35 -3.75 39.64
N GLN A 369 -11.35 -4.13 38.83
CA GLN A 369 -10.07 -4.62 39.30
C GLN A 369 -8.93 -3.69 38.85
N SER A 370 -8.23 -3.06 39.80
CA SER A 370 -7.10 -2.19 39.50
C SER A 370 -6.31 -1.82 40.78
N PRO A 371 -4.97 -1.64 40.67
CA PRO A 371 -4.16 -1.12 41.76
C PRO A 371 -4.54 0.31 42.18
N ILE A 372 -5.09 1.12 41.25
CA ILE A 372 -5.42 2.53 41.49
C ILE A 372 -6.83 2.73 42.05
N ILE A 373 -7.69 1.72 42.01
CA ILE A 373 -9.12 1.86 42.34
C ILE A 373 -9.34 2.36 43.80
N LYS A 374 -8.46 1.98 44.71
CA LYS A 374 -8.53 2.37 46.12
C LYS A 374 -8.30 3.87 46.36
N PHE A 375 -7.72 4.58 45.42
CA PHE A 375 -7.43 6.00 45.48
C PHE A 375 -8.42 6.88 44.77
N ILE A 376 -9.46 6.28 44.12
CA ILE A 376 -10.47 7.00 43.33
C ILE A 376 -11.82 6.88 44.06
N ASP A 377 -12.52 7.98 44.21
CA ASP A 377 -13.81 8.03 44.88
C ASP A 377 -14.93 7.37 44.07
N ASP A 378 -15.93 6.83 44.77
CA ASP A 378 -17.06 6.12 44.14
C ASP A 378 -17.85 7.02 43.18
N GLU A 379 -17.99 8.31 43.48
CA GLU A 379 -18.63 9.29 42.59
C GLU A 379 -17.87 9.51 41.30
N ILE A 380 -16.54 9.58 41.38
CA ILE A 380 -15.67 9.67 40.19
C ILE A 380 -15.79 8.41 39.36
N ILE A 381 -15.76 7.24 39.99
CA ILE A 381 -15.92 5.94 39.31
C ILE A 381 -17.27 5.89 38.56
N LYS A 382 -18.37 6.24 39.20
CA LYS A 382 -19.69 6.24 38.53
C LYS A 382 -19.75 7.15 37.31
N LYS A 383 -19.15 8.35 37.40
CA LYS A 383 -19.05 9.29 36.28
C LYS A 383 -18.17 8.74 35.16
N LEU A 384 -17.01 8.17 35.53
CA LEU A 384 -16.05 7.59 34.61
C LEU A 384 -16.68 6.44 33.78
N LEU A 385 -17.32 5.47 34.46
CA LEU A 385 -18.01 4.35 33.81
C LEU A 385 -19.09 4.81 32.84
N LYS A 386 -19.83 5.86 33.21
CA LYS A 386 -20.85 6.45 32.36
C LYS A 386 -20.32 7.17 31.14
N VAL A 387 -19.24 7.95 31.32
CA VAL A 387 -18.63 8.70 30.21
C VAL A 387 -17.95 7.78 29.19
N LEU A 388 -17.34 6.68 29.66
CA LEU A 388 -16.64 5.71 28.81
C LEU A 388 -17.57 4.64 28.22
N ASP A 389 -18.85 4.56 28.63
CA ASP A 389 -19.83 3.54 28.19
C ASP A 389 -19.26 2.11 28.19
N VAL A 390 -18.54 1.76 29.26
CA VAL A 390 -17.81 0.49 29.35
C VAL A 390 -18.76 -0.69 29.59
N LYS A 391 -18.34 -1.85 29.09
CA LYS A 391 -19.06 -3.12 29.25
C LYS A 391 -18.22 -4.10 30.05
N LYS A 392 -18.90 -5.16 30.51
CA LYS A 392 -18.21 -6.30 31.14
C LYS A 392 -17.14 -6.87 30.22
N GLY A 393 -15.96 -7.08 30.76
CA GLY A 393 -14.79 -7.61 30.03
C GLY A 393 -13.92 -6.54 29.37
N ASP A 394 -14.28 -5.26 29.44
CA ASP A 394 -13.46 -4.17 28.93
C ASP A 394 -12.26 -3.89 29.84
N ILE A 395 -11.24 -3.25 29.30
CA ILE A 395 -10.13 -2.65 30.06
C ILE A 395 -10.03 -1.17 29.72
N ILE A 396 -9.84 -0.34 30.73
CA ILE A 396 -9.63 1.09 30.55
C ILE A 396 -8.15 1.39 30.82
N PHE A 397 -7.48 2.00 29.85
CA PHE A 397 -6.14 2.56 30.03
C PHE A 397 -6.19 4.07 30.22
N PHE A 398 -5.22 4.63 30.94
CA PHE A 398 -5.12 6.07 31.18
C PHE A 398 -3.76 6.61 30.82
N GLY A 399 -3.76 7.72 30.07
CA GLY A 399 -2.61 8.61 29.93
C GLY A 399 -2.85 9.87 30.75
N ALA A 400 -1.97 10.19 31.69
CA ALA A 400 -2.09 11.39 32.54
C ALA A 400 -0.76 12.15 32.58
N GLY A 401 -0.76 13.43 32.25
CA GLY A 401 0.43 14.28 32.19
C GLY A 401 0.41 15.30 31.06
N LYS A 402 1.57 15.82 30.72
CA LYS A 402 1.73 16.81 29.62
C LYS A 402 1.20 16.25 28.30
N ARG A 403 0.51 17.08 27.50
CA ARG A 403 -0.09 16.68 26.22
C ARG A 403 0.91 16.07 25.24
N ASN A 404 2.14 16.58 25.18
CA ASN A 404 3.20 16.07 24.31
C ASN A 404 3.70 14.65 24.70
N VAL A 405 3.43 14.19 25.91
CA VAL A 405 3.69 12.82 26.36
C VAL A 405 2.45 11.94 26.17
N VAL A 406 1.28 12.44 26.64
CA VAL A 406 0.04 11.64 26.63
C VAL A 406 -0.44 11.33 25.20
N ASN A 407 -0.37 12.27 24.27
CA ASN A 407 -0.84 12.07 22.91
C ASN A 407 -0.12 10.93 22.18
N PRO A 408 1.24 10.89 22.07
CA PRO A 408 1.94 9.77 21.46
C PRO A 408 1.70 8.43 22.17
N VAL A 409 1.66 8.44 23.51
CA VAL A 409 1.37 7.27 24.34
C VAL A 409 -0.01 6.72 24.01
N SER A 410 -1.01 7.57 23.97
CA SER A 410 -2.41 7.20 23.69
C SER A 410 -2.59 6.68 22.26
N TYR A 411 -1.96 7.30 21.25
CA TYR A 411 -1.96 6.81 19.87
C TYR A 411 -1.35 5.42 19.77
N THR A 412 -0.27 5.17 20.49
CA THR A 412 0.38 3.86 20.53
C THR A 412 -0.57 2.79 21.07
N HIS A 413 -1.32 3.10 22.15
CA HIS A 413 -2.33 2.18 22.69
C HIS A 413 -3.46 1.88 21.69
N LEU A 414 -3.87 2.86 20.90
CA LEU A 414 -4.86 2.66 19.84
C LEU A 414 -4.40 1.64 18.80
N THR A 415 -3.09 1.53 18.55
CA THR A 415 -2.52 0.67 17.50
C THR A 415 -2.02 -0.69 17.99
N LEU A 416 -1.65 -0.83 19.26
CA LEU A 416 -1.11 -2.08 19.82
C LEU A 416 -2.11 -3.25 19.89
N PRO A 417 -3.39 -3.07 20.23
CA PRO A 417 -4.38 -4.15 20.26
C PRO A 417 -4.76 -4.71 18.89
N THR A 418 -4.37 -4.06 17.81
CA THR A 418 -4.73 -4.42 16.42
C THR A 418 -3.64 -5.18 15.66
N LYS A 419 -2.53 -5.51 16.32
CA LYS A 419 -1.43 -6.29 15.70
C LYS A 419 -1.48 -7.78 16.07
#